data_66fa5b6411f7845e53ed5238acbdac0f
#
_entry.id   66fa5b6411f7845e53ed5238acbdac0f
#
_cell.length_a   1.000
_cell.length_b   1.000
_cell.length_c   1.000
_cell.angle_alpha   90.00
_cell.angle_beta   90.00
_cell.angle_gamma   90.00
#
_symmetry.space_group_name_H-M   'P 1'
#
loop_
_entity.id
_entity.type
_entity.pdbx_description
1 polymer ?
#
loop_
_entity_poly.entity_id
_entity_poly.type
_entity_poly.pdbx_seq_one_letter_code
_entity_poly.pdbx_strand_id
1 'polypeptide(L)'
;MKTIFYWSPCLNKVGTVKSTVNSAIALSKYSNKKYKVKIINTCGEWDEYSDVFKKYNIGIIEFKYKFFSYLPKNGFLKSRISYLVIILFSFFPLYSLLKKDKPEFFIMHLLTSLPIILNNLFNFQTKFILRISGFPKLNILRKFLWTSSSKNLFKITCPTKDLLTQLKNQNIFDVSKMFYLQDAIINIQDYIKRIKINEKYFLKKVESYNNYFLAVGRLTKQKNYPYLISEFSNYIKENKKEILLIIGDGEEKDKLNELIEKKN
;
A
#
# COMPACT_ATOMS: atom_id res chain seq x y z
N MET A 1 -13.82 -16.64 -19.12
CA MET A 1 -13.08 -16.37 -17.87
C MET A 1 -13.24 -14.90 -17.56
N LYS A 2 -13.69 -14.55 -16.34
CA LYS A 2 -13.89 -13.15 -15.92
C LYS A 2 -12.56 -12.47 -15.65
N THR A 3 -12.43 -11.20 -15.97
CA THR A 3 -11.18 -10.46 -15.81
C THR A 3 -11.25 -9.54 -14.59
N ILE A 4 -10.16 -9.48 -13.83
CA ILE A 4 -9.98 -8.57 -12.70
C ILE A 4 -8.78 -7.67 -12.98
N PHE A 5 -8.96 -6.35 -12.84
CA PHE A 5 -7.88 -5.38 -12.99
C PHE A 5 -7.54 -4.75 -11.64
N TYR A 6 -6.24 -4.57 -11.40
CA TYR A 6 -5.70 -3.84 -10.25
C TYR A 6 -5.16 -2.49 -10.69
N TRP A 7 -5.55 -1.46 -9.96
CA TRP A 7 -5.08 -0.08 -10.08
C TRP A 7 -4.49 0.37 -8.75
N SER A 8 -3.19 0.60 -8.70
CA SER A 8 -2.51 1.06 -7.48
C SER A 8 -1.22 1.81 -7.82
N PRO A 9 -1.27 2.88 -8.63
CA PRO A 9 -0.08 3.61 -9.02
C PRO A 9 0.60 4.26 -7.83
N CYS A 10 1.93 4.11 -7.75
CA CYS A 10 2.73 4.71 -6.70
C CYS A 10 4.14 5.05 -7.19
N LEU A 11 4.68 6.15 -6.68
CA LEU A 11 6.04 6.60 -6.99
C LEU A 11 7.08 6.03 -6.02
N ASN A 12 6.65 5.64 -4.82
CA ASN A 12 7.50 5.11 -3.75
C ASN A 12 7.04 3.73 -3.33
N LYS A 13 7.97 2.90 -2.87
CA LYS A 13 7.66 1.59 -2.29
C LYS A 13 6.92 1.78 -0.97
N VAL A 14 5.62 1.47 -0.97
CA VAL A 14 4.76 1.53 0.21
C VAL A 14 4.20 0.14 0.54
N GLY A 15 3.77 -0.08 1.77
CA GLY A 15 3.24 -1.38 2.21
C GLY A 15 2.09 -1.92 1.36
N THR A 16 1.27 -1.03 0.80
CA THR A 16 0.18 -1.38 -0.12
C THR A 16 0.63 -2.06 -1.41
N VAL A 17 1.88 -1.83 -1.86
CA VAL A 17 2.44 -2.51 -3.04
C VAL A 17 2.48 -4.01 -2.80
N LYS A 18 3.07 -4.44 -1.68
CA LYS A 18 3.17 -5.86 -1.34
C LYS A 18 1.80 -6.51 -1.13
N SER A 19 0.87 -5.82 -0.48
CA SER A 19 -0.49 -6.34 -0.29
C SER A 19 -1.23 -6.49 -1.62
N THR A 20 -1.03 -5.58 -2.58
CA THR A 20 -1.60 -5.67 -3.93
C THR A 20 -1.05 -6.87 -4.69
N VAL A 21 0.28 -7.05 -4.70
CA VAL A 21 0.95 -8.20 -5.32
C VAL A 21 0.44 -9.51 -4.74
N ASN A 22 0.43 -9.66 -3.42
CA ASN A 22 -0.02 -10.88 -2.77
C ASN A 22 -1.52 -11.14 -3.02
N SER A 23 -2.35 -10.10 -3.05
CA SER A 23 -3.77 -10.21 -3.39
C SER A 23 -3.97 -10.71 -4.83
N ALA A 24 -3.21 -10.16 -5.79
CA ALA A 24 -3.25 -10.59 -7.19
C ALA A 24 -2.79 -12.06 -7.33
N ILE A 25 -1.72 -12.46 -6.64
CA ILE A 25 -1.24 -13.84 -6.59
C ILE A 25 -2.29 -14.77 -6.00
N ALA A 26 -2.89 -14.41 -4.88
CA ALA A 26 -3.90 -15.22 -4.21
C ALA A 26 -5.12 -15.44 -5.13
N LEU A 27 -5.61 -14.40 -5.80
CA LEU A 27 -6.71 -14.53 -6.76
C LEU A 27 -6.33 -15.41 -7.95
N SER A 28 -5.15 -15.24 -8.52
CA SER A 28 -4.69 -16.09 -9.63
C SER A 28 -4.55 -17.54 -9.20
N LYS A 29 -3.96 -17.81 -8.03
CA LYS A 29 -3.68 -19.16 -7.54
C LYS A 29 -4.92 -19.91 -7.05
N TYR A 30 -5.79 -19.23 -6.28
CA TYR A 30 -6.85 -19.89 -5.53
C TYR A 30 -8.26 -19.69 -6.10
N SER A 31 -8.40 -18.98 -7.22
CA SER A 31 -9.72 -18.80 -7.86
C SER A 31 -10.17 -19.95 -8.77
N ASN A 32 -9.45 -21.08 -8.78
CA ASN A 32 -9.71 -22.21 -9.66
C ASN A 32 -9.86 -21.80 -11.14
N LYS A 33 -8.97 -20.93 -11.62
CA LYS A 33 -8.98 -20.35 -12.98
C LYS A 33 -10.27 -19.57 -13.34
N LYS A 34 -11.08 -19.21 -12.34
CA LYS A 34 -12.32 -18.44 -12.56
C LYS A 34 -12.02 -17.03 -13.07
N TYR A 35 -10.90 -16.45 -12.64
CA TYR A 35 -10.51 -15.09 -12.95
C TYR A 35 -9.17 -15.02 -13.68
N LYS A 36 -9.09 -14.16 -14.70
CA LYS A 36 -7.84 -13.70 -15.30
C LYS A 36 -7.45 -12.37 -14.62
N VAL A 37 -6.35 -12.38 -13.90
CA VAL A 37 -5.87 -11.22 -13.16
C VAL A 37 -4.91 -10.40 -14.03
N LYS A 38 -5.11 -9.09 -14.11
CA LYS A 38 -4.19 -8.14 -14.74
C LYS A 38 -3.91 -6.99 -13.79
N ILE A 39 -2.69 -6.47 -13.81
CA ILE A 39 -2.27 -5.32 -13.03
C ILE A 39 -1.83 -4.20 -13.96
N ILE A 40 -2.24 -2.96 -13.67
CA ILE A 40 -1.90 -1.80 -14.50
C ILE A 40 -0.61 -1.20 -13.96
N ASN A 41 0.41 -1.14 -14.81
CA ASN A 41 1.72 -0.54 -14.54
C ASN A 41 1.74 0.89 -15.09
N THR A 42 1.66 1.86 -14.19
CA THR A 42 1.53 3.26 -14.57
C THR A 42 2.87 3.99 -14.49
N CYS A 43 3.60 3.80 -13.40
CA CYS A 43 4.83 4.53 -13.08
C CYS A 43 6.08 3.62 -13.04
N GLY A 44 5.96 2.34 -13.40
CA GLY A 44 7.01 1.35 -13.21
C GLY A 44 7.00 0.72 -11.81
N GLU A 45 5.92 0.89 -11.06
CA GLU A 45 5.74 0.39 -9.70
C GLU A 45 5.77 -1.14 -9.59
N TRP A 46 5.55 -1.83 -10.70
CA TRP A 46 5.50 -3.30 -10.78
C TRP A 46 6.69 -3.93 -11.51
N ASP A 47 7.65 -3.14 -11.98
CA ASP A 47 8.77 -3.65 -12.80
C ASP A 47 9.56 -4.76 -12.09
N GLU A 48 9.83 -4.59 -10.78
CA GLU A 48 10.54 -5.58 -9.97
C GLU A 48 9.76 -6.88 -9.71
N TYR A 49 8.45 -6.89 -9.97
CA TYR A 49 7.57 -8.04 -9.78
C TYR A 49 7.27 -8.79 -11.08
N SER A 50 7.86 -8.42 -12.21
CA SER A 50 7.58 -8.98 -13.54
C SER A 50 7.71 -10.52 -13.58
N ASP A 51 8.79 -11.07 -13.00
CA ASP A 51 9.01 -12.51 -12.96
C ASP A 51 8.01 -13.23 -12.05
N VAL A 52 7.66 -12.59 -10.93
CA VAL A 52 6.63 -13.11 -10.02
C VAL A 52 5.28 -13.15 -10.73
N PHE A 53 4.92 -12.11 -11.47
CA PHE A 53 3.67 -12.06 -12.20
C PHE A 53 3.61 -13.10 -13.33
N LYS A 54 4.71 -13.29 -14.08
CA LYS A 54 4.82 -14.39 -15.06
C LYS A 54 4.58 -15.76 -14.41
N LYS A 55 5.24 -16.03 -13.30
CA LYS A 55 5.12 -17.30 -12.55
C LYS A 55 3.68 -17.61 -12.16
N TYR A 56 2.90 -16.59 -11.80
CA TYR A 56 1.50 -16.75 -11.36
C TYR A 56 0.48 -16.40 -12.45
N ASN A 57 0.90 -16.28 -13.70
CA ASN A 57 0.03 -15.98 -14.85
C ASN A 57 -0.82 -14.71 -14.66
N ILE A 58 -0.21 -13.67 -14.09
CA ILE A 58 -0.79 -12.35 -13.91
C ILE A 58 -0.34 -11.45 -15.07
N GLY A 59 -1.28 -10.91 -15.83
CA GLY A 59 -0.98 -10.00 -16.94
C GLY A 59 -0.57 -8.61 -16.45
N ILE A 60 0.37 -7.98 -17.15
CA ILE A 60 0.73 -6.58 -16.91
C ILE A 60 0.18 -5.74 -18.07
N ILE A 61 -0.45 -4.61 -17.75
CA ILE A 61 -0.92 -3.61 -18.71
C ILE A 61 -0.07 -2.36 -18.52
N GLU A 62 0.73 -2.02 -19.53
CA GLU A 62 1.68 -0.92 -19.44
C GLU A 62 1.04 0.42 -19.82
N PHE A 63 0.97 1.37 -18.87
CA PHE A 63 0.68 2.79 -19.11
C PHE A 63 1.92 3.66 -18.97
N LYS A 64 3.05 3.02 -18.72
CA LYS A 64 4.33 3.64 -18.36
C LYS A 64 4.81 4.66 -19.38
N TYR A 65 4.87 5.90 -18.96
CA TYR A 65 5.52 6.96 -19.68
C TYR A 65 6.95 7.16 -19.15
N LYS A 66 7.96 7.19 -20.03
CA LYS A 66 9.37 7.30 -19.63
C LYS A 66 9.64 8.45 -18.66
N PHE A 67 8.98 9.58 -18.84
CA PHE A 67 9.17 10.75 -17.98
C PHE A 67 8.61 10.61 -16.56
N PHE A 68 7.77 9.63 -16.27
CA PHE A 68 7.29 9.39 -14.90
C PHE A 68 8.42 9.01 -13.92
N SER A 69 9.50 8.42 -14.42
CA SER A 69 10.69 8.11 -13.61
C SER A 69 11.38 9.37 -13.06
N TYR A 70 11.24 10.50 -13.75
CA TYR A 70 11.83 11.79 -13.38
C TYR A 70 10.92 12.63 -12.46
N LEU A 71 9.68 12.20 -12.25
CA LEU A 71 8.77 12.92 -11.37
C LEU A 71 9.29 12.93 -9.93
N PRO A 72 9.21 14.09 -9.24
CA PRO A 72 9.65 14.19 -7.86
C PRO A 72 8.85 13.27 -6.93
N LYS A 73 9.57 12.45 -6.17
CA LYS A 73 9.01 11.41 -5.29
C LYS A 73 8.81 11.90 -3.86
N ASN A 74 9.61 12.88 -3.44
CA ASN A 74 9.66 13.39 -2.08
C ASN A 74 9.23 14.85 -2.01
N GLY A 75 8.75 15.28 -0.84
CA GLY A 75 8.26 16.63 -0.62
C GLY A 75 6.75 16.78 -0.83
N PHE A 76 6.11 17.53 0.08
CA PHE A 76 4.65 17.63 0.14
C PHE A 76 4.01 18.21 -1.13
N LEU A 77 4.54 19.32 -1.65
CA LEU A 77 4.02 19.96 -2.87
C LEU A 77 4.45 19.22 -4.14
N LYS A 78 5.73 18.82 -4.20
CA LYS A 78 6.31 18.14 -5.36
C LYS A 78 5.61 16.81 -5.65
N SER A 79 5.33 16.01 -4.63
CA SER A 79 4.62 14.75 -4.81
C SER A 79 3.17 14.93 -5.27
N ARG A 80 2.51 16.02 -4.89
CA ARG A 80 1.14 16.33 -5.37
C ARG A 80 1.10 16.68 -6.84
N ILE A 81 2.08 17.44 -7.32
CA ILE A 81 2.23 17.74 -8.75
C ILE A 81 2.44 16.43 -9.52
N SER A 82 3.32 15.56 -9.03
CA SER A 82 3.56 14.25 -9.65
C SER A 82 2.28 13.41 -9.75
N TYR A 83 1.48 13.35 -8.69
CA TYR A 83 0.21 12.64 -8.73
C TYR A 83 -0.81 13.27 -9.67
N LEU A 84 -0.84 14.60 -9.78
CA LEU A 84 -1.69 15.29 -10.75
C LEU A 84 -1.29 14.93 -12.19
N VAL A 85 0.01 14.95 -12.49
CA VAL A 85 0.54 14.54 -13.79
C VAL A 85 0.16 13.09 -14.11
N ILE A 86 0.32 12.17 -13.16
CA ILE A 86 -0.08 10.76 -13.35
C ILE A 86 -1.59 10.67 -13.66
N ILE A 87 -2.44 11.40 -12.94
CA ILE A 87 -3.88 11.42 -13.17
C ILE A 87 -4.21 11.91 -14.58
N LEU A 88 -3.63 13.03 -15.00
CA LEU A 88 -3.89 13.63 -16.31
C LEU A 88 -3.48 12.70 -17.45
N PHE A 89 -2.27 12.15 -17.41
CA PHE A 89 -1.77 11.27 -18.47
C PHE A 89 -2.42 9.87 -18.45
N SER A 90 -2.92 9.42 -17.32
CA SER A 90 -3.60 8.12 -17.21
C SER A 90 -5.09 8.20 -17.54
N PHE A 91 -5.68 9.40 -17.70
CA PHE A 91 -7.12 9.56 -17.89
C PHE A 91 -7.62 8.83 -19.14
N PHE A 92 -7.10 9.18 -20.32
CA PHE A 92 -7.52 8.55 -21.58
C PHE A 92 -7.13 7.08 -21.69
N PRO A 93 -5.90 6.66 -21.33
CA PRO A 93 -5.55 5.23 -21.34
C PRO A 93 -6.46 4.40 -20.46
N LEU A 94 -6.76 4.86 -19.24
CA LEU A 94 -7.64 4.13 -18.31
C LEU A 94 -9.09 4.09 -18.81
N TYR A 95 -9.61 5.20 -19.32
CA TYR A 95 -10.92 5.26 -19.92
C TYR A 95 -11.05 4.26 -21.09
N SER A 96 -10.10 4.30 -22.03
CA SER A 96 -10.08 3.42 -23.21
C SER A 96 -9.99 1.95 -22.80
N LEU A 97 -9.14 1.63 -21.83
CA LEU A 97 -8.99 0.28 -21.29
C LEU A 97 -10.30 -0.25 -20.68
N LEU A 98 -10.95 0.56 -19.83
CA LEU A 98 -12.20 0.16 -19.18
C LEU A 98 -13.35 -0.01 -20.19
N LYS A 99 -13.39 0.85 -21.19
CA LYS A 99 -14.42 0.78 -22.27
C LYS A 99 -14.21 -0.43 -23.18
N LYS A 100 -12.95 -0.76 -23.51
CA LYS A 100 -12.58 -1.86 -24.41
C LYS A 100 -12.65 -3.22 -23.74
N ASP A 101 -11.93 -3.38 -22.60
CA ASP A 101 -11.71 -4.66 -21.96
C ASP A 101 -12.86 -5.07 -21.02
N LYS A 102 -13.67 -4.12 -20.54
CA LYS A 102 -14.83 -4.31 -19.66
C LYS A 102 -14.57 -5.34 -18.57
N PRO A 103 -13.56 -5.14 -17.68
CA PRO A 103 -13.26 -6.13 -16.65
C PRO A 103 -14.46 -6.32 -15.72
N GLU A 104 -14.68 -7.55 -15.24
CA GLU A 104 -15.75 -7.82 -14.27
C GLU A 104 -15.55 -7.01 -12.97
N PHE A 105 -14.28 -6.97 -12.49
CA PHE A 105 -13.91 -6.21 -11.30
C PHE A 105 -12.72 -5.31 -11.57
N PHE A 106 -12.77 -4.12 -10.97
CA PHE A 106 -11.67 -3.15 -10.95
C PHE A 106 -11.34 -2.79 -9.50
N ILE A 107 -10.19 -3.26 -9.01
CA ILE A 107 -9.75 -3.07 -7.63
C ILE A 107 -8.78 -1.89 -7.58
N MET A 108 -9.14 -0.85 -6.82
CA MET A 108 -8.34 0.38 -6.70
C MET A 108 -7.87 0.61 -5.28
N HIS A 109 -6.56 0.85 -5.11
CA HIS A 109 -5.91 1.09 -3.83
C HIS A 109 -5.40 2.52 -3.67
N LEU A 110 -4.54 2.98 -4.59
CA LEU A 110 -3.92 4.30 -4.55
C LEU A 110 -4.41 5.15 -5.73
N LEU A 111 -4.28 6.47 -5.62
CA LEU A 111 -4.79 7.41 -6.64
C LEU A 111 -6.20 7.08 -7.10
N THR A 112 -7.06 6.78 -6.14
CA THR A 112 -8.42 6.27 -6.39
C THR A 112 -9.36 7.32 -6.98
N SER A 113 -9.00 8.61 -6.93
CA SER A 113 -9.79 9.70 -7.50
C SER A 113 -10.04 9.55 -8.99
N LEU A 114 -9.01 9.17 -9.76
CA LEU A 114 -9.15 9.02 -11.21
C LEU A 114 -10.19 7.95 -11.60
N PRO A 115 -10.06 6.68 -11.17
CA PRO A 115 -11.06 5.67 -11.53
C PRO A 115 -12.44 5.96 -10.96
N ILE A 116 -12.55 6.62 -9.80
CA ILE A 116 -13.83 7.05 -9.24
C ILE A 116 -14.49 8.11 -10.14
N ILE A 117 -13.76 9.13 -10.58
CA ILE A 117 -14.25 10.17 -11.48
C ILE A 117 -14.71 9.52 -12.80
N LEU A 118 -13.89 8.66 -13.38
CA LEU A 118 -14.25 7.96 -14.62
C LEU A 118 -15.53 7.13 -14.46
N ASN A 119 -15.66 6.39 -13.35
CA ASN A 119 -16.86 5.59 -13.10
C ASN A 119 -18.12 6.44 -12.93
N ASN A 120 -18.01 7.62 -12.32
CA ASN A 120 -19.13 8.54 -12.16
C ASN A 120 -19.55 9.18 -13.50
N LEU A 121 -18.58 9.48 -14.37
CA LEU A 121 -18.85 10.14 -15.65
C LEU A 121 -19.38 9.19 -16.73
N PHE A 122 -18.90 7.94 -16.76
CA PHE A 122 -19.10 7.06 -17.91
C PHE A 122 -19.88 5.78 -17.63
N ASN A 123 -20.34 5.54 -16.40
CA ASN A 123 -21.19 4.40 -16.02
C ASN A 123 -20.75 3.06 -16.61
N PHE A 124 -19.52 2.64 -16.32
CA PHE A 124 -18.99 1.37 -16.80
C PHE A 124 -19.78 0.17 -16.23
N GLN A 125 -19.89 -0.92 -16.99
CA GLN A 125 -20.45 -2.20 -16.51
C GLN A 125 -19.56 -2.89 -15.47
N THR A 126 -18.32 -2.42 -15.32
CA THR A 126 -17.29 -2.91 -14.40
C THR A 126 -17.69 -2.64 -12.93
N LYS A 127 -17.50 -3.62 -12.07
CA LYS A 127 -17.72 -3.51 -10.62
C LYS A 127 -16.49 -2.92 -9.94
N PHE A 128 -16.57 -1.66 -9.50
CA PHE A 128 -15.47 -0.96 -8.85
C PHE A 128 -15.41 -1.30 -7.36
N ILE A 129 -14.25 -1.78 -6.92
CA ILE A 129 -13.95 -2.09 -5.52
C ILE A 129 -12.91 -1.09 -5.00
N LEU A 130 -13.32 -0.27 -4.04
CA LEU A 130 -12.43 0.70 -3.38
C LEU A 130 -11.79 0.04 -2.16
N ARG A 131 -10.44 -0.02 -2.14
CA ARG A 131 -9.70 -0.45 -0.98
C ARG A 131 -9.08 0.72 -0.26
N ILE A 132 -9.39 0.89 1.03
CA ILE A 132 -8.90 1.96 1.89
C ILE A 132 -7.95 1.33 2.92
N SER A 133 -6.64 1.59 2.79
CA SER A 133 -5.61 0.94 3.62
C SER A 133 -5.24 1.70 4.90
N GLY A 134 -5.80 2.89 5.13
CA GLY A 134 -5.60 3.69 6.33
C GLY A 134 -6.59 4.85 6.37
N PHE A 135 -6.81 5.43 7.56
CA PHE A 135 -7.76 6.53 7.69
C PHE A 135 -7.28 7.74 6.87
N PRO A 136 -8.02 8.18 5.85
CA PRO A 136 -7.60 9.25 4.96
C PRO A 136 -7.83 10.61 5.58
N LYS A 137 -7.04 11.60 5.16
CA LYS A 137 -7.40 13.00 5.40
C LYS A 137 -8.66 13.34 4.59
N LEU A 138 -9.77 13.50 5.26
CA LEU A 138 -11.08 13.81 4.66
C LEU A 138 -11.22 15.32 4.48
N ASN A 139 -10.59 15.87 3.43
CA ASN A 139 -10.90 17.23 3.01
C ASN A 139 -12.25 17.29 2.25
N ILE A 140 -12.78 18.49 2.08
CA ILE A 140 -14.11 18.75 1.46
C ILE A 140 -14.20 18.07 0.08
N LEU A 141 -13.18 18.21 -0.78
CA LEU A 141 -13.19 17.63 -2.13
C LEU A 141 -13.24 16.09 -2.11
N ARG A 142 -12.46 15.45 -1.24
CA ARG A 142 -12.49 13.99 -1.09
C ARG A 142 -13.81 13.51 -0.52
N LYS A 143 -14.32 14.18 0.48
CA LYS A 143 -15.63 13.88 1.06
C LYS A 143 -16.73 13.94 0.00
N PHE A 144 -16.78 15.04 -0.75
CA PHE A 144 -17.73 15.22 -1.84
C PHE A 144 -17.59 14.12 -2.92
N LEU A 145 -16.37 13.87 -3.41
CA LEU A 145 -16.12 12.84 -4.41
C LEU A 145 -16.54 11.44 -3.93
N TRP A 146 -16.24 11.09 -2.69
CA TRP A 146 -16.55 9.78 -2.16
C TRP A 146 -18.03 9.60 -1.87
N THR A 147 -18.69 10.61 -1.32
CA THR A 147 -20.15 10.60 -1.06
C THR A 147 -20.93 10.48 -2.37
N SER A 148 -20.60 11.31 -3.38
CA SER A 148 -21.25 11.25 -4.70
C SER A 148 -21.04 9.92 -5.42
N SER A 149 -19.92 9.25 -5.17
CA SER A 149 -19.55 7.97 -5.81
C SER A 149 -20.04 6.74 -5.08
N SER A 150 -20.50 6.88 -3.84
CA SER A 150 -20.85 5.77 -2.95
C SER A 150 -21.84 4.79 -3.60
N LYS A 151 -22.85 5.29 -4.29
CA LYS A 151 -23.85 4.47 -4.98
C LYS A 151 -23.30 3.70 -6.19
N ASN A 152 -22.26 4.24 -6.85
CA ASN A 152 -21.63 3.65 -8.05
C ASN A 152 -20.51 2.65 -7.70
N LEU A 153 -20.05 2.62 -6.44
CA LEU A 153 -19.10 1.62 -5.96
C LEU A 153 -19.81 0.29 -5.69
N PHE A 154 -19.18 -0.81 -6.10
CA PHE A 154 -19.68 -2.15 -5.81
C PHE A 154 -19.40 -2.55 -4.37
N LYS A 155 -18.16 -2.40 -3.90
CA LYS A 155 -17.73 -2.71 -2.54
C LYS A 155 -16.62 -1.76 -2.10
N ILE A 156 -16.54 -1.56 -0.77
CA ILE A 156 -15.48 -0.80 -0.11
C ILE A 156 -14.85 -1.72 0.94
N THR A 157 -13.53 -1.88 0.92
CA THR A 157 -12.83 -2.80 1.80
C THR A 157 -11.80 -2.08 2.67
N CYS A 158 -11.73 -2.47 3.93
CA CYS A 158 -10.82 -1.94 4.94
C CYS A 158 -10.02 -3.08 5.59
N PRO A 159 -8.70 -2.91 5.83
CA PRO A 159 -7.84 -3.99 6.36
C PRO A 159 -7.99 -4.22 7.86
N THR A 160 -8.58 -3.29 8.61
CA THR A 160 -8.83 -3.42 10.04
C THR A 160 -10.29 -3.13 10.40
N LYS A 161 -10.79 -3.74 11.47
CA LYS A 161 -12.13 -3.47 11.99
C LYS A 161 -12.27 -2.03 12.48
N ASP A 162 -11.23 -1.48 13.11
CA ASP A 162 -11.23 -0.11 13.62
C ASP A 162 -11.36 0.90 12.47
N LEU A 163 -10.59 0.74 11.39
CA LEU A 163 -10.72 1.60 10.22
C LEU A 163 -12.11 1.52 9.61
N LEU A 164 -12.68 0.31 9.53
CA LEU A 164 -14.04 0.12 9.04
C LEU A 164 -15.04 0.88 9.90
N THR A 165 -14.95 0.77 11.23
CA THR A 165 -15.82 1.48 12.18
C THR A 165 -15.66 3.00 12.07
N GLN A 166 -14.41 3.48 12.02
CA GLN A 166 -14.15 4.92 11.87
C GLN A 166 -14.75 5.48 10.57
N LEU A 167 -14.63 4.74 9.45
CA LEU A 167 -15.21 5.19 8.17
C LEU A 167 -16.74 5.11 8.14
N LYS A 168 -17.34 4.12 8.78
CA LYS A 168 -18.81 4.05 8.93
C LYS A 168 -19.35 5.28 9.66
N ASN A 169 -18.68 5.72 10.72
CA ASN A 169 -19.08 6.90 11.49
C ASN A 169 -18.97 8.23 10.70
N GLN A 170 -18.28 8.24 9.54
CA GLN A 170 -18.19 9.44 8.69
C GLN A 170 -19.42 9.64 7.78
N ASN A 171 -20.31 8.66 7.67
CA ASN A 171 -21.49 8.70 6.81
C ASN A 171 -21.22 9.09 5.34
N ILE A 172 -20.05 8.68 4.82
CA ILE A 172 -19.61 8.97 3.45
C ILE A 172 -20.11 7.90 2.48
N PHE A 173 -20.12 6.65 2.94
CA PHE A 173 -20.42 5.49 2.13
C PHE A 173 -21.67 4.74 2.63
N ASP A 174 -22.33 4.06 1.70
CA ASP A 174 -23.34 3.08 2.05
C ASP A 174 -22.72 1.94 2.87
N VAL A 175 -23.18 1.81 4.12
CA VAL A 175 -22.66 0.83 5.08
C VAL A 175 -22.79 -0.61 4.58
N SER A 176 -23.85 -0.91 3.79
CA SER A 176 -24.07 -2.24 3.20
C SER A 176 -23.00 -2.66 2.20
N LYS A 177 -22.23 -1.71 1.68
CA LYS A 177 -21.12 -1.93 0.75
C LYS A 177 -19.75 -2.00 1.41
N MET A 178 -19.67 -1.74 2.72
CA MET A 178 -18.42 -1.67 3.47
C MET A 178 -18.08 -2.98 4.16
N PHE A 179 -16.87 -3.51 3.90
CA PHE A 179 -16.45 -4.82 4.37
C PHE A 179 -15.06 -4.77 5.01
N TYR A 180 -14.89 -5.57 6.06
CA TYR A 180 -13.58 -5.91 6.58
C TYR A 180 -12.93 -6.96 5.69
N LEU A 181 -11.74 -6.65 5.19
CA LEU A 181 -10.91 -7.57 4.41
C LEU A 181 -9.45 -7.29 4.69
N GLN A 182 -8.77 -8.17 5.40
CA GLN A 182 -7.35 -8.03 5.74
C GLN A 182 -6.48 -7.88 4.49
N ASP A 183 -5.36 -7.16 4.65
CA ASP A 183 -4.32 -7.09 3.63
C ASP A 183 -3.57 -8.42 3.53
N ALA A 184 -3.34 -8.91 2.33
CA ALA A 184 -2.53 -10.09 2.06
C ALA A 184 -1.04 -9.73 2.19
N ILE A 185 -0.54 -9.52 3.42
CA ILE A 185 0.82 -9.02 3.66
C ILE A 185 1.85 -10.15 3.66
N ILE A 186 1.48 -11.33 4.18
CA ILE A 186 2.40 -12.44 4.40
C ILE A 186 2.06 -13.59 3.47
N ASN A 187 3.04 -14.06 2.71
CA ASN A 187 3.00 -15.37 2.08
C ASN A 187 3.59 -16.37 3.08
N ILE A 188 2.75 -17.21 3.67
CA ILE A 188 3.13 -18.16 4.71
C ILE A 188 4.24 -19.12 4.23
N GLN A 189 4.19 -19.58 2.99
CA GLN A 189 5.20 -20.50 2.44
C GLN A 189 6.58 -19.83 2.33
N ASP A 190 6.62 -18.58 1.87
CA ASP A 190 7.87 -17.81 1.78
C ASP A 190 8.39 -17.43 3.18
N TYR A 191 7.50 -17.18 4.12
CA TYR A 191 7.84 -16.89 5.50
C TYR A 191 8.51 -18.09 6.18
N ILE A 192 7.92 -19.28 6.08
CA ILE A 192 8.50 -20.52 6.65
C ILE A 192 9.87 -20.84 6.04
N LYS A 193 10.04 -20.65 4.72
CA LYS A 193 11.35 -20.84 4.07
C LYS A 193 12.41 -19.87 4.59
N ARG A 194 12.05 -18.63 4.81
CA ARG A 194 12.99 -17.58 5.30
C ARG A 194 13.41 -17.79 6.74
N ILE A 195 12.51 -18.24 7.61
CA ILE A 195 12.86 -18.57 9.00
C ILE A 195 13.96 -19.60 9.05
N LYS A 196 13.84 -20.72 8.32
CA LYS A 196 14.85 -21.79 8.28
C LYS A 196 16.23 -21.34 7.83
N ILE A 197 16.32 -20.29 7.00
CA ILE A 197 17.61 -19.82 6.46
C ILE A 197 18.29 -18.82 7.40
N ASN A 198 17.55 -18.00 8.13
CA ASN A 198 18.08 -16.81 8.82
C ASN A 198 18.24 -17.00 10.35
N GLU A 199 17.78 -18.12 10.90
CA GLU A 199 17.74 -18.34 12.34
C GLU A 199 19.14 -18.27 12.98
N LYS A 200 20.16 -18.86 12.33
CA LYS A 200 21.55 -18.87 12.82
C LYS A 200 22.27 -17.52 12.78
N TYR A 201 21.92 -16.65 11.85
CA TYR A 201 22.66 -15.38 11.66
C TYR A 201 22.18 -14.28 12.63
N PHE A 202 20.88 -14.24 12.90
CA PHE A 202 20.30 -13.24 13.78
C PHE A 202 20.61 -13.51 15.26
N LEU A 203 20.55 -14.77 15.67
CA LEU A 203 20.82 -15.20 17.05
C LEU A 203 22.22 -14.79 17.49
N LYS A 204 23.28 -15.03 16.70
CA LYS A 204 24.66 -14.66 17.05
C LYS A 204 24.85 -13.18 17.42
N LYS A 205 24.09 -12.28 16.82
CA LYS A 205 24.25 -10.84 17.01
C LYS A 205 23.53 -10.29 18.24
N VAL A 206 22.57 -11.03 18.78
CA VAL A 206 21.74 -10.63 19.93
C VAL A 206 21.91 -11.53 21.15
N GLU A 207 22.67 -12.63 21.04
CA GLU A 207 22.92 -13.59 22.13
C GLU A 207 23.60 -12.97 23.36
N SER A 208 24.33 -11.86 23.19
CA SER A 208 24.95 -11.13 24.29
C SER A 208 23.98 -10.27 25.14
N TYR A 209 22.75 -10.10 24.67
CA TYR A 209 21.74 -9.28 25.34
C TYR A 209 20.61 -10.17 25.88
N ASN A 210 20.35 -10.09 27.16
CA ASN A 210 19.30 -10.90 27.80
C ASN A 210 17.90 -10.53 27.30
N ASN A 211 17.66 -9.23 27.06
CA ASN A 211 16.40 -8.72 26.54
C ASN A 211 16.64 -7.63 25.49
N TYR A 212 15.79 -7.56 24.47
CA TYR A 212 15.82 -6.47 23.52
C TYR A 212 14.40 -6.02 23.12
N PHE A 213 14.27 -4.74 22.85
CA PHE A 213 13.08 -4.16 22.21
C PHE A 213 13.32 -4.05 20.73
N LEU A 214 12.33 -4.38 19.90
CA LEU A 214 12.43 -4.34 18.45
C LEU A 214 11.42 -3.35 17.87
N ALA A 215 11.93 -2.35 17.14
CA ALA A 215 11.12 -1.43 16.35
C ALA A 215 11.45 -1.58 14.87
N VAL A 216 10.42 -1.87 14.04
CA VAL A 216 10.59 -2.07 12.59
C VAL A 216 9.71 -1.10 11.83
N GLY A 217 10.30 -0.31 10.92
CA GLY A 217 9.50 0.60 10.10
C GLY A 217 10.33 1.65 9.37
N ARG A 218 9.65 2.45 8.52
CA ARG A 218 10.32 3.56 7.84
C ARG A 218 10.72 4.64 8.84
N LEU A 219 11.94 5.16 8.71
CA LEU A 219 12.45 6.23 9.56
C LEU A 219 11.91 7.58 9.07
N THR A 220 10.68 7.88 9.43
CA THR A 220 9.93 9.07 9.02
C THR A 220 9.27 9.73 10.22
N LYS A 221 8.92 11.01 10.11
CA LYS A 221 8.21 11.77 11.14
C LYS A 221 6.94 11.06 11.63
N GLN A 222 6.23 10.37 10.72
CA GLN A 222 5.00 9.63 11.05
C GLN A 222 5.21 8.53 12.11
N LYS A 223 6.42 7.92 12.15
CA LYS A 223 6.74 6.82 13.05
C LYS A 223 7.23 7.28 14.42
N ASN A 224 7.55 8.55 14.55
CA ASN A 224 7.94 9.21 15.79
C ASN A 224 9.06 8.48 16.57
N TYR A 225 10.08 8.01 15.86
CA TYR A 225 11.25 7.37 16.48
C TYR A 225 12.01 8.26 17.49
N PRO A 226 12.07 9.60 17.34
CA PRO A 226 12.69 10.45 18.35
C PRO A 226 12.08 10.29 19.73
N TYR A 227 10.75 10.15 19.82
CA TYR A 227 10.07 9.88 21.07
C TYR A 227 10.45 8.51 21.63
N LEU A 228 10.42 7.45 20.80
CA LEU A 228 10.81 6.10 21.21
C LEU A 228 12.25 6.06 21.77
N ILE A 229 13.21 6.69 21.08
CA ILE A 229 14.62 6.74 21.51
C ILE A 229 14.73 7.48 22.85
N SER A 230 14.02 8.60 23.02
CA SER A 230 14.06 9.37 24.26
C SER A 230 13.48 8.59 25.43
N GLU A 231 12.34 7.93 25.26
CA GLU A 231 11.74 7.10 26.31
C GLU A 231 12.60 5.89 26.65
N PHE A 232 13.17 5.23 25.63
CA PHE A 232 14.09 4.13 25.87
C PHE A 232 15.36 4.56 26.60
N SER A 233 15.92 5.73 26.26
CA SER A 233 17.07 6.29 26.98
C SER A 233 16.77 6.56 28.47
N ASN A 234 15.54 6.99 28.80
CA ASN A 234 15.11 7.14 30.18
C ASN A 234 14.97 5.79 30.90
N TYR A 235 14.34 4.83 30.23
CA TYR A 235 14.14 3.48 30.74
C TYR A 235 15.45 2.76 31.06
N ILE A 236 16.46 2.84 30.18
CA ILE A 236 17.73 2.10 30.31
C ILE A 236 18.60 2.62 31.46
N LYS A 237 18.35 3.85 31.97
CA LYS A 237 19.04 4.35 33.18
C LYS A 237 18.79 3.48 34.40
N GLU A 238 17.65 2.77 34.45
CA GLU A 238 17.26 1.85 35.52
C GLU A 238 17.64 0.40 35.24
N ASN A 239 17.76 0.02 33.94
CA ASN A 239 17.95 -1.37 33.47
C ASN A 239 19.09 -1.48 32.44
N LYS A 240 20.32 -1.65 32.94
CA LYS A 240 21.57 -1.54 32.13
C LYS A 240 21.84 -2.66 31.10
N LYS A 241 21.01 -3.69 30.95
CA LYS A 241 21.30 -4.86 30.10
C LYS A 241 20.39 -5.00 28.86
N GLU A 242 19.54 -4.03 28.61
CA GLU A 242 18.57 -4.10 27.52
C GLU A 242 18.99 -3.19 26.36
N ILE A 243 18.61 -3.56 25.14
CA ILE A 243 18.87 -2.76 23.93
C ILE A 243 17.60 -2.48 23.17
N LEU A 244 17.62 -1.38 22.42
CA LEU A 244 16.61 -1.05 21.42
C LEU A 244 17.19 -1.27 20.01
N LEU A 245 16.65 -2.25 19.31
CA LEU A 245 16.96 -2.50 17.89
C LEU A 245 15.96 -1.76 17.02
N ILE A 246 16.46 -0.84 16.19
CA ILE A 246 15.65 -0.12 15.21
C ILE A 246 16.04 -0.61 13.82
N ILE A 247 15.11 -1.27 13.12
CA ILE A 247 15.29 -1.76 11.77
C ILE A 247 14.45 -0.92 10.81
N GLY A 248 15.12 -0.19 9.95
CA GLY A 248 14.44 0.66 8.96
C GLY A 248 15.39 1.55 8.19
N ASP A 249 14.80 2.28 7.23
CA ASP A 249 15.46 3.33 6.47
C ASP A 249 14.46 4.47 6.20
N GLY A 250 14.97 5.68 5.93
CA GLY A 250 14.12 6.85 5.65
C GLY A 250 14.82 8.18 5.89
N GLU A 251 14.08 9.24 5.61
CA GLU A 251 14.54 10.63 5.64
C GLU A 251 15.04 11.16 7.00
N GLU A 252 14.69 10.48 8.09
CA GLU A 252 15.07 10.87 9.46
C GLU A 252 16.31 10.13 9.98
N LYS A 253 16.91 9.22 9.17
CA LYS A 253 17.98 8.32 9.62
C LYS A 253 19.15 9.07 10.27
N ASP A 254 19.68 10.09 9.58
CA ASP A 254 20.85 10.83 10.07
C ASP A 254 20.54 11.56 11.38
N LYS A 255 19.38 12.22 11.46
CA LYS A 255 18.91 12.89 12.68
C LYS A 255 18.70 11.92 13.86
N LEU A 256 18.26 10.71 13.57
CA LEU A 256 18.08 9.68 14.60
C LEU A 256 19.41 9.16 15.09
N ASN A 257 20.41 9.01 14.22
CA ASN A 257 21.79 8.67 14.63
C ASN A 257 22.39 9.74 15.52
N GLU A 258 22.28 11.01 15.15
CA GLU A 258 22.72 12.14 16.00
C GLU A 258 22.03 12.15 17.36
N LEU A 259 20.74 11.82 17.40
CA LEU A 259 19.98 11.75 18.65
C LEU A 259 20.46 10.59 19.54
N ILE A 260 20.76 9.43 18.96
CA ILE A 260 21.30 8.27 19.67
C ILE A 260 22.65 8.60 20.29
N GLU A 261 23.57 9.21 19.52
CA GLU A 261 24.89 9.62 20.01
C GLU A 261 24.81 10.60 21.18
N LYS A 262 23.85 11.53 21.17
CA LYS A 262 23.61 12.47 22.28
C LYS A 262 22.99 11.83 23.52
N LYS A 263 22.40 10.64 23.40
CA LYS A 263 21.69 9.97 24.49
C LYS A 263 22.47 8.80 25.10
N ASN A 264 23.52 8.34 24.42
CA ASN A 264 24.51 7.39 24.96
C ASN A 264 25.53 8.10 25.84
#